data_17ab7b1607f0e0d0d68d115c53c34f06
#
_entry.id   17ab7b1607f0e0d0d68d115c53c34f06
#
_cell.length_a   1.000
_cell.length_b   1.000
_cell.length_c   1.000
_cell.angle_alpha   90.00
_cell.angle_beta   90.00
_cell.angle_gamma   90.00
#
_symmetry.space_group_name_H-M   'P 1'
#
loop_
_entity.id
_entity.type
_entity.pdbx_description
1 polymer ?
#
loop_
_entity_poly.entity_id
_entity_poly.type
_entity_poly.pdbx_seq_one_letter_code
_entity_poly.pdbx_strand_id
1 'polypeptide(L)'
;MKKIFEDFRKGIEKVRWFAKLFAERLKIEIAIFRLLYDSDKMKKTREELLKKIGERVMDLKEHHDKNILRDTVIAEALGEIENLEKSMEETRAKVSDIDRVTE
;
A
#
# COMPACT_ATOMS: atom_id res chain seq x y z
N MET A 1 28.48 47.30 2.52
CA MET A 1 28.05 46.50 1.39
C MET A 1 28.39 45.01 1.54
N LYS A 2 29.60 44.67 1.99
CA LYS A 2 29.99 43.25 2.21
C LYS A 2 29.07 42.52 3.19
N LYS A 3 28.60 43.17 4.24
CA LYS A 3 27.75 42.58 5.27
C LYS A 3 26.37 42.18 4.72
N ILE A 4 25.81 42.98 3.82
CA ILE A 4 24.52 42.69 3.17
C ILE A 4 24.59 41.45 2.28
N PHE A 5 25.69 41.31 1.52
CA PHE A 5 25.90 40.15 0.67
C PHE A 5 26.14 38.85 1.49
N GLU A 6 26.86 38.94 2.60
CA GLU A 6 27.08 37.81 3.50
C GLU A 6 25.76 37.37 4.16
N ASP A 7 24.96 38.30 4.64
CA ASP A 7 23.63 38.02 5.23
C ASP A 7 22.69 37.41 4.19
N PHE A 8 22.72 37.90 2.96
CA PHE A 8 21.94 37.35 1.85
C PHE A 8 22.37 35.93 1.49
N ARG A 9 23.67 35.68 1.44
CA ARG A 9 24.22 34.35 1.17
C ARG A 9 23.82 33.36 2.26
N LYS A 10 23.89 33.75 3.52
CA LYS A 10 23.46 32.93 4.65
C LYS A 10 21.97 32.61 4.57
N GLY A 11 21.14 33.58 4.17
CA GLY A 11 19.72 33.42 3.95
C GLY A 11 19.42 32.39 2.87
N ILE A 12 20.14 32.47 1.72
CA ILE A 12 20.01 31.51 0.62
C ILE A 12 20.40 30.10 1.05
N GLU A 13 21.49 29.95 1.80
CA GLU A 13 21.92 28.64 2.32
C GLU A 13 20.88 28.03 3.23
N LYS A 14 20.25 28.80 4.12
CA LYS A 14 19.16 28.33 4.98
C LYS A 14 17.95 27.89 4.17
N VAL A 15 17.56 28.67 3.16
CA VAL A 15 16.44 28.32 2.28
C VAL A 15 16.73 27.03 1.53
N ARG A 16 17.93 26.85 1.02
CA ARG A 16 18.35 25.61 0.34
C ARG A 16 18.29 24.40 1.28
N TRP A 17 18.75 24.59 2.51
CA TRP A 17 18.73 23.54 3.52
C TRP A 17 17.29 23.11 3.84
N PHE A 18 16.40 24.07 4.08
CA PHE A 18 14.98 23.80 4.31
C PHE A 18 14.32 23.15 3.12
N ALA A 19 14.59 23.62 1.90
CA ALA A 19 14.05 23.03 0.68
C ALA A 19 14.47 21.58 0.50
N LYS A 20 15.72 21.26 0.81
CA LYS A 20 16.24 19.91 0.74
C LYS A 20 15.55 18.98 1.75
N LEU A 21 15.41 19.42 3.00
CA LEU A 21 14.71 18.66 4.04
C LEU A 21 13.24 18.44 3.68
N PHE A 22 12.59 19.48 3.17
CA PHE A 22 11.20 19.41 2.75
C PHE A 22 11.01 18.42 1.60
N ALA A 23 11.92 18.46 0.61
CA ALA A 23 11.87 17.54 -0.54
C ALA A 23 12.06 16.09 -0.11
N GLU A 24 12.98 15.80 0.82
CA GLU A 24 13.20 14.46 1.35
C GLU A 24 11.97 13.95 2.10
N ARG A 25 11.37 14.79 2.93
CA ARG A 25 10.15 14.44 3.66
C ARG A 25 8.98 14.20 2.72
N LEU A 26 8.84 15.02 1.70
CA LEU A 26 7.79 14.88 0.69
C LEU A 26 7.92 13.54 -0.05
N LYS A 27 9.13 13.13 -0.40
CA LYS A 27 9.38 11.82 -1.04
C LYS A 27 8.90 10.67 -0.16
N ILE A 28 9.17 10.75 1.14
CA ILE A 28 8.75 9.73 2.11
C ILE A 28 7.23 9.69 2.21
N GLU A 29 6.57 10.83 2.31
CA GLU A 29 5.11 10.94 2.37
C GLU A 29 4.45 10.39 1.10
N ILE A 30 5.00 10.68 -0.06
CA ILE A 30 4.52 10.14 -1.34
C ILE A 30 4.68 8.62 -1.37
N ALA A 31 5.81 8.09 -0.90
CA ALA A 31 6.04 6.65 -0.84
C ALA A 31 5.01 5.95 0.07
N ILE A 32 4.75 6.51 1.25
CA ILE A 32 3.72 6.00 2.17
C ILE A 32 2.35 6.05 1.51
N PHE A 33 2.01 7.16 0.88
CA PHE A 33 0.72 7.35 0.21
C PHE A 33 0.50 6.30 -0.89
N ARG A 34 1.52 6.02 -1.70
CA ARG A 34 1.46 4.98 -2.74
C ARG A 34 1.22 3.60 -2.16
N LEU A 35 1.94 3.27 -1.07
CA LEU A 35 1.77 1.98 -0.40
C LEU A 35 0.37 1.82 0.18
N LEU A 36 -0.18 2.87 0.78
CA LEU A 36 -1.54 2.88 1.32
C LEU A 36 -2.58 2.76 0.20
N TYR A 37 -2.36 3.42 -0.92
CA TYR A 37 -3.23 3.33 -2.09
C TYR A 37 -3.24 1.90 -2.64
N ASP A 38 -2.07 1.27 -2.77
CA ASP A 38 -1.95 -0.11 -3.23
C ASP A 38 -2.62 -1.07 -2.27
N SER A 39 -2.48 -0.85 -0.96
CA SER A 39 -3.14 -1.64 0.07
C SER A 39 -4.66 -1.54 -0.02
N ASP A 40 -5.19 -0.34 -0.25
CA ASP A 40 -6.63 -0.11 -0.41
C ASP A 40 -7.16 -0.83 -1.65
N LYS A 41 -6.40 -0.79 -2.73
CA LYS A 41 -6.72 -1.49 -3.97
C LYS A 41 -6.76 -3.01 -3.77
N MET A 42 -5.80 -3.55 -3.01
CA MET A 42 -5.75 -4.96 -2.63
C MET A 42 -6.97 -5.37 -1.79
N LYS A 43 -7.40 -4.52 -0.87
CA LYS A 43 -8.61 -4.75 -0.07
C LYS A 43 -9.85 -4.88 -0.94
N LYS A 44 -10.00 -3.99 -1.91
CA LYS A 44 -11.13 -4.00 -2.85
C LYS A 44 -11.12 -5.28 -3.68
N THR A 45 -9.97 -5.68 -4.17
CA THR A 45 -9.81 -6.93 -4.94
C THR A 45 -10.16 -8.14 -4.07
N ARG A 46 -9.73 -8.14 -2.83
CA ARG A 46 -10.07 -9.19 -1.85
C ARG A 46 -11.57 -9.29 -1.65
N GLU A 47 -12.25 -8.16 -1.48
CA GLU A 47 -13.71 -8.11 -1.32
C GLU A 47 -14.43 -8.66 -2.55
N GLU A 48 -13.97 -8.33 -3.76
CA GLU A 48 -14.51 -8.85 -5.00
C GLU A 48 -14.31 -10.36 -5.11
N LEU A 49 -13.16 -10.87 -4.69
CA LEU A 49 -12.88 -12.31 -4.67
C LEU A 49 -13.75 -13.05 -3.65
N LEU A 50 -13.96 -12.45 -2.47
CA LEU A 50 -14.85 -13.02 -1.46
C LEU A 50 -16.29 -13.07 -1.97
N LYS A 51 -16.72 -12.05 -2.67
CA LYS A 51 -18.04 -11.99 -3.31
C LYS A 51 -18.17 -13.09 -4.38
N LYS A 52 -17.15 -13.27 -5.19
CA LYS A 52 -17.10 -14.32 -6.21
C LYS A 52 -17.21 -15.72 -5.59
N ILE A 53 -16.50 -15.96 -4.49
CA ILE A 53 -16.60 -17.21 -3.74
C ILE A 53 -18.02 -17.41 -3.22
N GLY A 54 -18.61 -16.38 -2.61
CA GLY A 54 -19.97 -16.42 -2.09
C GLY A 54 -21.00 -16.75 -3.17
N GLU A 55 -20.89 -16.11 -4.33
CA GLU A 55 -21.77 -16.38 -5.48
C GLU A 55 -21.61 -17.83 -5.97
N ARG A 56 -20.36 -18.31 -6.03
CA ARG A 56 -20.09 -19.68 -6.46
C ARG A 56 -20.62 -20.72 -5.47
N VAL A 57 -20.51 -20.46 -4.18
CA VAL A 57 -21.07 -21.32 -3.13
C VAL A 57 -22.59 -21.38 -3.25
N MET A 58 -23.25 -20.25 -3.52
CA MET A 58 -24.70 -20.20 -3.74
C MET A 58 -25.11 -21.01 -4.97
N ASP A 59 -24.31 -20.94 -6.05
CA ASP A 59 -24.57 -21.74 -7.25
C ASP A 59 -24.42 -23.23 -6.99
N LEU A 60 -23.45 -23.62 -6.15
CA LEU A 60 -23.16 -25.02 -5.85
C LEU A 60 -24.09 -25.63 -4.79
N LYS A 61 -24.84 -24.82 -4.04
CA LYS A 61 -25.70 -25.32 -2.96
C LYS A 61 -26.74 -26.35 -3.44
N GLU A 62 -27.15 -26.29 -4.70
CA GLU A 62 -28.11 -27.20 -5.28
C GLU A 62 -27.45 -28.48 -5.83
N HIS A 63 -26.13 -28.53 -5.87
CA HIS A 63 -25.37 -29.64 -6.35
C HIS A 63 -24.70 -30.37 -5.16
N HIS A 64 -25.41 -31.26 -4.51
CA HIS A 64 -24.97 -31.97 -3.33
C HIS A 64 -23.74 -32.86 -3.54
N ASP A 65 -23.45 -33.21 -4.79
CA ASP A 65 -22.34 -34.09 -5.15
C ASP A 65 -20.98 -33.39 -5.26
N LYS A 66 -20.97 -32.03 -5.21
CA LYS A 66 -19.73 -31.28 -5.39
C LYS A 66 -19.18 -30.76 -4.08
N ASN A 67 -17.91 -31.09 -3.82
CA ASN A 67 -17.20 -30.55 -2.68
C ASN A 67 -16.79 -29.12 -3.00
N ILE A 68 -17.24 -28.16 -2.21
CA ILE A 68 -16.96 -26.74 -2.36
C ILE A 68 -15.46 -26.47 -2.38
N LEU A 69 -14.68 -27.14 -1.53
CA LEU A 69 -13.22 -26.98 -1.46
C LEU A 69 -12.48 -27.50 -2.69
N ARG A 70 -13.09 -28.38 -3.47
CA ARG A 70 -12.52 -28.90 -4.72
C ARG A 70 -12.93 -28.13 -5.95
N ASP A 71 -13.87 -27.19 -5.80
CA ASP A 71 -14.29 -26.36 -6.93
C ASP A 71 -13.11 -25.48 -7.38
N THR A 72 -12.81 -25.52 -8.67
CA THR A 72 -11.68 -24.81 -9.27
C THR A 72 -11.79 -23.30 -9.07
N VAL A 73 -12.98 -22.74 -9.23
CA VAL A 73 -13.21 -21.29 -9.09
C VAL A 73 -12.94 -20.85 -7.66
N ILE A 74 -13.42 -21.62 -6.68
CA ILE A 74 -13.22 -21.31 -5.26
C ILE A 74 -11.75 -21.49 -4.89
N ALA A 75 -11.11 -22.58 -5.33
CA ALA A 75 -9.70 -22.84 -5.05
C ALA A 75 -8.79 -21.76 -5.61
N GLU A 76 -9.02 -21.32 -6.85
CA GLU A 76 -8.26 -20.21 -7.45
C GLU A 76 -8.47 -18.90 -6.71
N ALA A 77 -9.70 -18.57 -6.35
CA ALA A 77 -10.01 -17.36 -5.62
C ALA A 77 -9.38 -17.35 -4.22
N LEU A 78 -9.38 -18.48 -3.52
CA LEU A 78 -8.71 -18.60 -2.21
C LEU A 78 -7.21 -18.43 -2.34
N GLY A 79 -6.59 -18.99 -3.39
CA GLY A 79 -5.16 -18.81 -3.66
C GLY A 79 -4.81 -17.35 -3.92
N GLU A 80 -5.62 -16.65 -4.69
CA GLU A 80 -5.43 -15.20 -4.95
C GLU A 80 -5.58 -14.38 -3.68
N ILE A 81 -6.55 -14.72 -2.82
CA ILE A 81 -6.74 -14.05 -1.52
C ILE A 81 -5.52 -14.24 -0.63
N GLU A 82 -4.96 -15.46 -0.55
CA GLU A 82 -3.74 -15.72 0.21
C GLU A 82 -2.58 -14.85 -0.28
N ASN A 83 -2.40 -14.77 -1.60
CA ASN A 83 -1.36 -13.94 -2.19
C ASN A 83 -1.57 -12.46 -1.89
N LEU A 84 -2.82 -11.98 -1.95
CA LEU A 84 -3.16 -10.60 -1.60
C LEU A 84 -2.89 -10.29 -0.13
N GLU A 85 -3.26 -11.20 0.77
CA GLU A 85 -3.00 -11.04 2.20
C GLU A 85 -1.50 -10.96 2.50
N LYS A 86 -0.71 -11.77 1.82
CA LYS A 86 0.76 -11.75 1.91
C LYS A 86 1.31 -10.40 1.43
N SER A 87 0.83 -9.91 0.29
CA SER A 87 1.24 -8.62 -0.27
C SER A 87 0.82 -7.46 0.62
N MET A 88 -0.36 -7.53 1.22
CA MET A 88 -0.84 -6.53 2.17
C MET A 88 0.02 -6.49 3.43
N GLU A 89 0.43 -7.64 3.94
CA GLU A 89 1.33 -7.73 5.10
C GLU A 89 2.70 -7.14 4.79
N GLU A 90 3.25 -7.45 3.61
CA GLU A 90 4.52 -6.88 3.14
C GLU A 90 4.43 -5.36 3.00
N THR A 91 3.32 -4.85 2.47
CA THR A 91 3.06 -3.41 2.32
C THR A 91 2.97 -2.74 3.70
N ARG A 92 2.27 -3.36 4.64
CA ARG A 92 2.17 -2.87 6.01
C ARG A 92 3.54 -2.79 6.68
N ALA A 93 4.36 -3.81 6.49
CA ALA A 93 5.72 -3.84 7.01
C ALA A 93 6.58 -2.72 6.42
N LYS A 94 6.46 -2.46 5.12
CA LYS A 94 7.17 -1.36 4.45
C LYS A 94 6.76 0.00 4.98
N VAL A 95 5.48 0.23 5.20
CA VAL A 95 4.97 1.49 5.77
C VAL A 95 5.51 1.68 7.19
N SER A 96 5.48 0.63 8.00
CA SER A 96 6.00 0.65 9.37
C SER A 96 7.51 0.97 9.40
N ASP A 97 8.28 0.37 8.50
CA ASP A 97 9.73 0.62 8.40
C ASP A 97 10.03 2.06 7.99
N ILE A 98 9.27 2.62 7.05
CA ILE A 98 9.42 4.01 6.61
C ILE A 98 9.10 4.96 7.77
N ASP A 99 8.01 4.72 8.50
CA ASP A 99 7.64 5.53 9.66
C ASP A 99 8.71 5.49 10.75
N ARG A 100 9.31 4.33 10.97
CA ARG A 100 10.37 4.16 11.96
C ARG A 100 11.63 4.97 11.61
N VAL A 101 11.97 5.02 10.33
CA VAL A 101 13.14 5.76 9.84
C VAL A 101 12.93 7.27 9.95
N THR A 102 11.68 7.75 9.88
CA THR A 102 11.35 9.18 9.94
C THR A 102 11.20 9.73 11.36
N GLU A 103 11.10 8.86 12.34
CA GLU A 103 11.11 9.25 13.74
C GLU A 103 12.54 9.51 14.21
#